data_097b5b67ece2a2852b0b97f90bb2ab3b
#
_entry.id   097b5b67ece2a2852b0b97f90bb2ab3b
#
_cell.length_a   1.000
_cell.length_b   1.000
_cell.length_c   1.000
_cell.angle_alpha   90.00
_cell.angle_beta   90.00
_cell.angle_gamma   90.00
#
_symmetry.space_group_name_H-M   'P 1'
#
loop_
_entity.id
_entity.type
_entity.pdbx_description
1 polymer ?
#
loop_
_entity_poly.entity_id
_entity_poly.type
_entity_poly.pdbx_seq_one_letter_code
_entity_poly.pdbx_strand_id
1 'polypeptide(L)'
;MEQALYAIGMESANDAANVLAEAVSGSLEGFAQLMTETAAQLGGKNTHFANANGLPDSSHTTTAYDMALITAAAWKQEGLKKYFSTVTYTLPATNLSAARSFNNKDRLLPGGQYYYDGVEMAKTGWTSSAQGTFAAVVQKGDVTLVAVTLKSPLLEDKYRDTHRLMDYGFSHYSRVKVTGERVVGSLELGAFTPAANQKLSYLIPAGESVDDISFALEPLDWEGEKRERVKVAVYASIG
;
A
#
# COMPACT_ATOMS: atom_id res chain seq x y z
N MET A 1 6.50 -21.28 -5.43
CA MET A 1 6.24 -19.94 -4.89
C MET A 1 5.32 -19.11 -5.79
N GLU A 2 5.67 -18.86 -7.04
CA GLU A 2 4.88 -18.01 -7.96
C GLU A 2 3.40 -18.44 -8.10
N GLN A 3 3.15 -19.74 -8.30
CA GLN A 3 1.80 -20.31 -8.41
C GLN A 3 0.97 -20.09 -7.12
N ALA A 4 1.59 -20.16 -5.95
CA ALA A 4 0.92 -19.88 -4.69
C ALA A 4 0.54 -18.40 -4.56
N LEU A 5 1.39 -17.48 -5.03
CA LEU A 5 1.07 -16.05 -5.06
C LEU A 5 -0.12 -15.75 -5.99
N TYR A 6 -0.21 -16.38 -7.17
CA TYR A 6 -1.40 -16.28 -8.02
C TYR A 6 -2.65 -16.84 -7.33
N ALA A 7 -2.55 -17.99 -6.66
CA ALA A 7 -3.67 -18.56 -5.92
C ALA A 7 -4.15 -17.63 -4.78
N ILE A 8 -3.23 -17.00 -4.06
CA ILE A 8 -3.55 -16.01 -3.01
C ILE A 8 -4.20 -14.75 -3.62
N GLY A 9 -3.58 -14.18 -4.64
CA GLY A 9 -4.06 -12.93 -5.24
C GLY A 9 -5.43 -13.07 -5.89
N MET A 10 -5.64 -14.15 -6.66
CA MET A 10 -6.83 -14.32 -7.50
C MET A 10 -7.96 -15.09 -6.80
N GLU A 11 -7.63 -16.18 -6.08
CA GLU A 11 -8.61 -17.07 -5.45
C GLU A 11 -8.75 -16.87 -3.94
N SER A 12 -7.87 -16.05 -3.33
CA SER A 12 -7.77 -15.95 -1.86
C SER A 12 -7.53 -17.32 -1.19
N ALA A 13 -6.64 -18.13 -1.76
CA ALA A 13 -6.35 -19.48 -1.30
C ALA A 13 -5.68 -19.47 0.08
N ASN A 14 -6.42 -19.87 1.11
CA ASN A 14 -5.95 -19.90 2.50
C ASN A 14 -4.82 -20.90 2.72
N ASP A 15 -4.91 -22.06 2.06
CA ASP A 15 -3.89 -23.12 2.07
C ASP A 15 -2.56 -22.62 1.46
N ALA A 16 -2.63 -21.91 0.34
CA ALA A 16 -1.45 -21.31 -0.30
C ALA A 16 -0.79 -20.26 0.61
N ALA A 17 -1.59 -19.45 1.32
CA ALA A 17 -1.09 -18.47 2.27
C ALA A 17 -0.35 -19.17 3.44
N ASN A 18 -0.92 -20.25 3.98
CA ASN A 18 -0.30 -21.02 5.05
C ASN A 18 1.01 -21.69 4.62
N VAL A 19 1.04 -22.28 3.42
CA VAL A 19 2.26 -22.90 2.87
C VAL A 19 3.39 -21.88 2.71
N LEU A 20 3.07 -20.65 2.23
CA LEU A 20 4.08 -19.60 2.13
C LEU A 20 4.50 -19.10 3.51
N ALA A 21 3.59 -19.00 4.47
CA ALA A 21 3.89 -18.62 5.84
C ALA A 21 4.89 -19.55 6.50
N GLU A 22 4.65 -20.86 6.41
CA GLU A 22 5.57 -21.88 6.92
C GLU A 22 6.93 -21.85 6.20
N ALA A 23 6.92 -21.66 4.87
CA ALA A 23 8.15 -21.60 4.10
C ALA A 23 9.04 -20.39 4.45
N VAL A 24 8.43 -19.28 4.89
CA VAL A 24 9.16 -18.05 5.24
C VAL A 24 9.63 -18.03 6.70
N SER A 25 8.77 -18.47 7.62
CA SER A 25 9.00 -18.29 9.07
C SER A 25 9.09 -19.61 9.84
N GLY A 26 8.99 -20.76 9.16
CA GLY A 26 9.06 -22.09 9.79
C GLY A 26 7.79 -22.49 10.54
N SER A 27 6.85 -21.57 10.81
CA SER A 27 5.55 -21.83 11.43
C SER A 27 4.53 -20.75 11.07
N LEU A 28 3.24 -21.07 11.23
CA LEU A 28 2.14 -20.13 11.01
C LEU A 28 2.15 -18.98 12.04
N GLU A 29 2.44 -19.32 13.28
CA GLU A 29 2.54 -18.37 14.39
C GLU A 29 3.71 -17.40 14.19
N GLY A 30 4.88 -17.93 13.80
CA GLY A 30 6.06 -17.12 13.52
C GLY A 30 5.82 -16.16 12.36
N PHE A 31 5.05 -16.59 11.34
CA PHE A 31 4.68 -15.69 10.24
C PHE A 31 3.67 -14.62 10.66
N ALA A 32 2.67 -14.95 11.48
CA ALA A 32 1.71 -13.98 12.01
C ALA A 32 2.41 -12.90 12.85
N GLN A 33 3.40 -13.31 13.65
CA GLN A 33 4.24 -12.37 14.39
C GLN A 33 5.04 -11.47 13.43
N LEU A 34 5.69 -12.03 12.41
CA LEU A 34 6.44 -11.28 11.40
C LEU A 34 5.54 -10.27 10.65
N MET A 35 4.30 -10.65 10.32
CA MET A 35 3.31 -9.76 9.71
C MET A 35 3.00 -8.58 10.63
N THR A 36 2.79 -8.83 11.93
CA THR A 36 2.50 -7.80 12.93
C THR A 36 3.66 -6.83 13.10
N GLU A 37 4.88 -7.35 13.21
CA GLU A 37 6.11 -6.56 13.31
C GLU A 37 6.33 -5.72 12.05
N THR A 38 6.08 -6.30 10.86
CA THR A 38 6.18 -5.57 9.59
C THR A 38 5.17 -4.44 9.51
N ALA A 39 3.92 -4.66 9.94
CA ALA A 39 2.91 -3.60 10.00
C ALA A 39 3.34 -2.46 10.92
N ALA A 40 3.92 -2.77 12.08
CA ALA A 40 4.46 -1.76 13.00
C ALA A 40 5.64 -0.97 12.39
N GLN A 41 6.56 -1.65 11.70
CA GLN A 41 7.67 -1.00 10.98
C GLN A 41 7.20 -0.07 9.87
N LEU A 42 6.06 -0.36 9.25
CA LEU A 42 5.42 0.50 8.26
C LEU A 42 4.66 1.69 8.88
N GLY A 43 4.62 1.79 10.20
CA GLY A 43 3.93 2.86 10.93
C GLY A 43 2.52 2.51 11.39
N GLY A 44 2.06 1.26 11.18
CA GLY A 44 0.78 0.77 11.69
C GLY A 44 0.80 0.63 13.21
N LYS A 45 -0.20 1.19 13.89
CA LYS A 45 -0.23 1.24 15.37
C LYS A 45 -1.32 0.38 15.98
N ASN A 46 -2.27 -0.09 15.17
CA ASN A 46 -3.48 -0.76 15.63
C ASN A 46 -3.72 -2.06 14.85
N THR A 47 -2.65 -2.71 14.41
CA THR A 47 -2.73 -3.95 13.65
C THR A 47 -2.06 -5.09 14.40
N HIS A 48 -2.79 -6.19 14.53
CA HIS A 48 -2.29 -7.45 15.03
C HIS A 48 -2.82 -8.59 14.13
N PHE A 49 -1.91 -9.37 13.57
CA PHE A 49 -2.24 -10.53 12.76
C PHE A 49 -2.13 -11.81 13.60
N ALA A 50 -3.22 -12.57 13.67
CA ALA A 50 -3.26 -13.87 14.36
C ALA A 50 -2.95 -15.04 13.40
N ASN A 51 -3.06 -14.81 12.09
CA ASN A 51 -2.84 -15.83 11.07
C ASN A 51 -2.47 -15.20 9.72
N ALA A 52 -1.98 -16.02 8.79
CA ALA A 52 -1.52 -15.59 7.47
C ALA A 52 -2.65 -15.41 6.44
N ASN A 53 -3.82 -16.01 6.66
CA ASN A 53 -4.86 -16.15 5.65
C ASN A 53 -6.07 -15.23 5.86
N GLY A 54 -6.15 -14.52 7.00
CA GLY A 54 -7.23 -13.58 7.30
C GLY A 54 -8.52 -14.22 7.80
N LEU A 55 -8.50 -15.47 8.23
CA LEU A 55 -9.63 -16.09 8.89
C LEU A 55 -9.90 -15.42 10.25
N PRO A 56 -11.17 -15.38 10.70
CA PRO A 56 -11.52 -14.71 11.94
C PRO A 56 -10.81 -15.28 13.16
N ASP A 57 -10.24 -14.38 13.94
CA ASP A 57 -9.71 -14.61 15.27
C ASP A 57 -9.96 -13.36 16.10
N SER A 58 -10.21 -13.52 17.41
CA SER A 58 -10.54 -12.40 18.31
C SER A 58 -9.39 -11.39 18.46
N SER A 59 -8.16 -11.83 18.24
CA SER A 59 -6.97 -10.98 18.28
C SER A 59 -6.58 -10.42 16.91
N HIS A 60 -7.20 -10.88 15.81
CA HIS A 60 -6.90 -10.43 14.46
C HIS A 60 -7.58 -9.07 14.17
N THR A 61 -6.84 -7.99 14.38
CA THR A 61 -7.36 -6.63 14.33
C THR A 61 -6.53 -5.74 13.42
N THR A 62 -7.18 -4.75 12.82
CA THR A 62 -6.52 -3.71 12.01
C THR A 62 -7.38 -2.45 11.91
N THR A 63 -6.84 -1.42 11.26
CA THR A 63 -7.55 -0.21 10.86
C THR A 63 -7.44 0.00 9.34
N ALA A 64 -8.34 0.80 8.76
CA ALA A 64 -8.24 1.17 7.35
C ALA A 64 -6.94 1.93 7.04
N TYR A 65 -6.47 2.75 7.98
CA TYR A 65 -5.20 3.48 7.86
C TYR A 65 -4.00 2.52 7.82
N ASP A 66 -3.90 1.59 8.76
CA ASP A 66 -2.80 0.63 8.81
C ASP A 66 -2.78 -0.26 7.56
N MET A 67 -3.96 -0.72 7.12
CA MET A 67 -4.07 -1.48 5.87
C MET A 67 -3.69 -0.65 4.64
N ALA A 68 -3.93 0.66 4.64
CA ALA A 68 -3.48 1.53 3.55
C ALA A 68 -1.95 1.64 3.53
N LEU A 69 -1.27 1.73 4.68
CA LEU A 69 0.20 1.69 4.78
C LEU A 69 0.76 0.37 4.23
N ILE A 70 0.18 -0.76 4.65
CA ILE A 70 0.58 -2.10 4.18
C ILE A 70 0.37 -2.22 2.66
N THR A 71 -0.78 -1.77 2.16
CA THR A 71 -1.10 -1.82 0.73
C THR A 71 -0.15 -0.94 -0.09
N ALA A 72 0.18 0.26 0.39
CA ALA A 72 1.14 1.15 -0.24
C ALA A 72 2.56 0.54 -0.29
N ALA A 73 2.97 -0.13 0.79
CA ALA A 73 4.25 -0.84 0.84
C ALA A 73 4.28 -2.03 -0.13
N ALA A 74 3.20 -2.80 -0.19
CA ALA A 74 3.04 -3.91 -1.14
C ALA A 74 3.10 -3.44 -2.60
N TRP A 75 2.44 -2.33 -2.92
CA TRP A 75 2.45 -1.75 -4.27
C TRP A 75 3.86 -1.34 -4.74
N LYS A 76 4.73 -0.90 -3.83
CA LYS A 76 6.12 -0.55 -4.14
C LYS A 76 6.98 -1.77 -4.49
N GLN A 77 6.51 -2.98 -4.22
CA GLN A 77 7.19 -4.22 -4.61
C GLN A 77 6.78 -4.59 -6.04
N GLU A 78 7.63 -4.27 -7.02
CA GLU A 78 7.30 -4.45 -8.45
C GLU A 78 6.85 -5.87 -8.81
N GLY A 79 7.48 -6.90 -8.22
CA GLY A 79 7.13 -8.30 -8.46
C GLY A 79 5.77 -8.71 -7.92
N LEU A 80 5.16 -7.91 -7.01
CA LEU A 80 3.91 -8.29 -6.33
C LEU A 80 2.67 -7.86 -7.12
N LYS A 81 2.71 -6.73 -7.80
CA LYS A 81 1.57 -6.15 -8.54
C LYS A 81 0.90 -7.16 -9.45
N LYS A 82 1.67 -7.91 -10.24
CA LYS A 82 1.14 -8.87 -11.22
C LYS A 82 0.19 -9.90 -10.62
N TYR A 83 0.41 -10.35 -9.39
CA TYR A 83 -0.43 -11.37 -8.76
C TYR A 83 -1.81 -10.84 -8.35
N PHE A 84 -1.90 -9.53 -8.11
CA PHE A 84 -3.13 -8.86 -7.66
C PHE A 84 -3.83 -8.08 -8.78
N SER A 85 -3.22 -7.97 -9.96
CA SER A 85 -3.81 -7.31 -11.14
C SER A 85 -4.14 -8.26 -12.28
N THR A 86 -3.63 -9.49 -12.26
CA THR A 86 -3.91 -10.48 -13.30
C THR A 86 -5.38 -10.89 -13.28
N VAL A 87 -6.04 -10.80 -14.43
CA VAL A 87 -7.46 -11.14 -14.56
C VAL A 87 -7.68 -12.65 -14.69
N THR A 88 -6.84 -13.32 -15.50
CA THR A 88 -6.93 -14.76 -15.73
C THR A 88 -5.53 -15.40 -15.68
N TYR A 89 -5.39 -16.51 -15.01
CA TYR A 89 -4.16 -17.27 -14.94
C TYR A 89 -4.44 -18.78 -14.99
N THR A 90 -3.70 -19.51 -15.80
CA THR A 90 -3.81 -20.97 -15.87
C THR A 90 -2.67 -21.61 -15.07
N LEU A 91 -3.03 -22.26 -13.98
CA LEU A 91 -2.14 -23.11 -13.22
C LEU A 91 -1.86 -24.38 -14.04
N PRO A 92 -0.60 -24.67 -14.38
CA PRO A 92 -0.29 -25.84 -15.20
C PRO A 92 -0.59 -27.15 -14.47
N ALA A 93 -0.82 -28.21 -15.26
CA ALA A 93 -0.98 -29.57 -14.71
C ALA A 93 0.28 -30.00 -13.95
N THR A 94 0.08 -30.81 -12.94
CA THR A 94 1.14 -31.51 -12.20
C THR A 94 0.96 -33.02 -12.38
N ASN A 95 1.83 -33.81 -11.77
CA ASN A 95 1.65 -35.27 -11.71
C ASN A 95 0.45 -35.72 -10.88
N LEU A 96 -0.15 -34.82 -10.09
CA LEU A 96 -1.27 -35.10 -9.17
C LEU A 96 -2.56 -34.39 -9.56
N SER A 97 -2.52 -33.35 -10.41
CA SER A 97 -3.68 -32.53 -10.74
C SER A 97 -3.66 -32.06 -12.18
N ALA A 98 -4.82 -32.01 -12.82
CA ALA A 98 -5.00 -31.37 -14.12
C ALA A 98 -4.77 -29.85 -14.02
N ALA A 99 -4.54 -29.22 -15.18
CA ALA A 99 -4.47 -27.74 -15.26
C ALA A 99 -5.76 -27.09 -14.78
N ARG A 100 -5.65 -25.94 -14.10
CA ARG A 100 -6.79 -25.18 -13.55
C ARG A 100 -6.67 -23.72 -13.96
N SER A 101 -7.76 -23.12 -14.40
CA SER A 101 -7.81 -21.69 -14.69
C SER A 101 -8.42 -20.92 -13.52
N PHE A 102 -7.73 -19.87 -13.09
CA PHE A 102 -8.20 -18.92 -12.10
C PHE A 102 -8.72 -17.67 -12.84
N ASN A 103 -9.89 -17.21 -12.41
CA ASN A 103 -10.42 -15.90 -12.79
C ASN A 103 -10.44 -15.03 -11.54
N ASN A 104 -9.79 -13.90 -11.59
CA ASN A 104 -9.68 -13.03 -10.43
C ASN A 104 -11.08 -12.62 -9.95
N LYS A 105 -11.33 -12.77 -8.66
CA LYS A 105 -12.62 -12.45 -8.01
C LYS A 105 -12.83 -10.95 -7.80
N ASP A 106 -11.79 -10.16 -8.08
CA ASP A 106 -11.84 -8.72 -7.89
C ASP A 106 -12.56 -8.04 -9.04
N ARG A 107 -13.69 -7.41 -8.74
CA ARG A 107 -14.56 -6.78 -9.74
C ARG A 107 -14.12 -5.34 -10.10
N LEU A 108 -13.08 -4.81 -9.46
CA LEU A 108 -12.50 -3.51 -9.82
C LEU A 108 -11.53 -3.62 -11.00
N LEU A 109 -11.00 -4.82 -11.26
CA LEU A 109 -10.05 -5.09 -12.36
C LEU A 109 -10.73 -5.03 -13.73
N PRO A 110 -9.95 -4.93 -14.84
CA PRO A 110 -10.47 -4.90 -16.19
C PRO A 110 -11.44 -6.05 -16.49
N GLY A 111 -12.61 -5.72 -17.06
CA GLY A 111 -13.70 -6.68 -17.32
C GLY A 111 -14.62 -6.93 -16.13
N GLY A 112 -14.31 -6.45 -14.95
CA GLY A 112 -15.16 -6.52 -13.77
C GLY A 112 -16.31 -5.50 -13.80
N GLN A 113 -17.40 -5.81 -13.11
CA GLN A 113 -18.61 -4.97 -13.03
C GLN A 113 -18.33 -3.56 -12.46
N TYR A 114 -17.33 -3.43 -11.62
CA TYR A 114 -16.95 -2.18 -10.95
C TYR A 114 -15.56 -1.71 -11.43
N TYR A 115 -15.20 -2.00 -12.68
CA TYR A 115 -13.92 -1.60 -13.22
C TYR A 115 -13.65 -0.10 -12.97
N TYR A 116 -12.45 0.20 -12.49
CA TYR A 116 -11.97 1.57 -12.30
C TYR A 116 -10.68 1.76 -13.11
N ASP A 117 -10.68 2.76 -13.97
CA ASP A 117 -9.54 3.04 -14.83
C ASP A 117 -8.29 3.42 -14.02
N GLY A 118 -7.15 2.84 -14.41
CA GLY A 118 -5.88 3.04 -13.69
C GLY A 118 -5.68 2.12 -12.49
N VAL A 119 -6.55 1.12 -12.25
CA VAL A 119 -6.33 0.14 -11.17
C VAL A 119 -5.05 -0.66 -11.42
N GLU A 120 -4.17 -0.68 -10.40
CA GLU A 120 -2.87 -1.35 -10.44
C GLU A 120 -2.80 -2.61 -9.55
N MET A 121 -3.54 -2.58 -8.46
CA MET A 121 -3.66 -3.68 -7.52
C MET A 121 -5.01 -3.63 -6.85
N ALA A 122 -5.59 -4.80 -6.60
CA ALA A 122 -6.81 -4.88 -5.81
C ALA A 122 -6.89 -6.21 -5.07
N LYS A 123 -7.45 -6.19 -3.86
CA LYS A 123 -7.71 -7.39 -3.07
C LYS A 123 -9.02 -7.27 -2.30
N THR A 124 -9.91 -8.19 -2.59
CA THR A 124 -11.19 -8.36 -1.89
C THR A 124 -11.06 -9.32 -0.71
N GLY A 125 -11.82 -9.09 0.34
CA GLY A 125 -12.01 -10.01 1.45
C GLY A 125 -13.47 -10.05 1.91
N TRP A 126 -13.82 -11.15 2.54
CA TRP A 126 -15.12 -11.31 3.19
C TRP A 126 -15.10 -12.41 4.24
N THR A 127 -15.61 -12.12 5.40
CA THR A 127 -15.99 -13.09 6.44
C THR A 127 -17.28 -12.64 7.10
N SER A 128 -17.97 -13.51 7.81
CA SER A 128 -19.21 -13.13 8.53
C SER A 128 -18.95 -12.06 9.61
N SER A 129 -17.78 -12.07 10.25
CA SER A 129 -17.41 -11.10 11.28
C SER A 129 -16.87 -9.80 10.70
N ALA A 130 -16.01 -9.86 9.68
CA ALA A 130 -15.40 -8.69 9.05
C ALA A 130 -16.31 -8.03 8.00
N GLN A 131 -17.30 -8.75 7.48
CA GLN A 131 -18.11 -8.35 6.33
C GLN A 131 -17.25 -8.07 5.09
N GLY A 132 -17.66 -7.18 4.19
CA GLY A 132 -16.90 -6.83 3.02
C GLY A 132 -15.67 -5.99 3.38
N THR A 133 -14.50 -6.43 2.95
CA THR A 133 -13.26 -5.66 3.05
C THR A 133 -12.63 -5.52 1.68
N PHE A 134 -11.92 -4.44 1.45
CA PHE A 134 -11.31 -4.16 0.17
C PHE A 134 -10.12 -3.22 0.30
N ALA A 135 -9.07 -3.51 -0.44
CA ALA A 135 -7.92 -2.62 -0.61
C ALA A 135 -7.60 -2.51 -2.11
N ALA A 136 -7.41 -1.30 -2.60
CA ALA A 136 -7.09 -1.05 -3.99
C ALA A 136 -6.04 0.05 -4.13
N VAL A 137 -5.21 -0.07 -5.17
CA VAL A 137 -4.28 0.96 -5.61
C VAL A 137 -4.64 1.37 -7.02
N VAL A 138 -4.78 2.65 -7.23
CA VAL A 138 -5.10 3.24 -8.55
C VAL A 138 -4.06 4.31 -8.86
N GLN A 139 -3.57 4.31 -10.09
CA GLN A 139 -2.66 5.33 -10.59
C GLN A 139 -3.27 6.04 -11.79
N LYS A 140 -3.33 7.38 -11.73
CA LYS A 140 -3.69 8.24 -12.86
C LYS A 140 -2.61 9.30 -13.04
N GLY A 141 -1.95 9.26 -14.19
CA GLY A 141 -0.80 10.11 -14.43
C GLY A 141 0.32 9.84 -13.42
N ASP A 142 0.74 10.85 -12.71
CA ASP A 142 1.79 10.76 -11.67
C ASP A 142 1.21 10.70 -10.23
N VAL A 143 -0.11 10.64 -10.08
CA VAL A 143 -0.78 10.46 -8.79
C VAL A 143 -1.15 9.00 -8.59
N THR A 144 -0.75 8.44 -7.45
CA THR A 144 -1.13 7.10 -7.01
C THR A 144 -1.89 7.21 -5.68
N LEU A 145 -3.07 6.62 -5.64
CA LEU A 145 -3.92 6.59 -4.46
C LEU A 145 -4.14 5.17 -3.97
N VAL A 146 -4.27 5.01 -2.67
CA VAL A 146 -4.67 3.77 -2.01
C VAL A 146 -6.01 4.02 -1.33
N ALA A 147 -7.00 3.17 -1.59
CA ALA A 147 -8.26 3.16 -0.87
C ALA A 147 -8.43 1.84 -0.12
N VAL A 148 -8.89 1.93 1.12
CA VAL A 148 -9.23 0.77 1.95
C VAL A 148 -10.62 0.97 2.52
N THR A 149 -11.48 -0.03 2.31
CA THR A 149 -12.81 -0.10 2.92
C THR A 149 -12.91 -1.34 3.80
N LEU A 150 -13.40 -1.16 5.01
CA LEU A 150 -13.56 -2.24 5.98
C LEU A 150 -15.02 -2.29 6.45
N LYS A 151 -15.48 -3.50 6.73
CA LYS A 151 -16.82 -3.76 7.30
C LYS A 151 -17.97 -3.23 6.45
N SER A 152 -17.86 -3.35 5.13
CA SER A 152 -18.95 -3.02 4.21
C SER A 152 -20.09 -4.04 4.36
N PRO A 153 -21.31 -3.62 4.71
CA PRO A 153 -22.40 -4.55 5.01
C PRO A 153 -22.86 -5.35 3.78
N LEU A 154 -22.80 -4.76 2.59
CA LEU A 154 -23.06 -5.42 1.33
C LEU A 154 -21.77 -5.63 0.54
N LEU A 155 -21.71 -6.76 -0.18
CA LEU A 155 -20.52 -7.09 -0.99
C LEU A 155 -20.20 -6.04 -2.05
N GLU A 156 -21.17 -5.27 -2.48
CA GLU A 156 -21.05 -4.25 -3.53
C GLU A 156 -20.64 -2.89 -3.00
N ASP A 157 -20.97 -2.58 -1.74
CA ASP A 157 -20.71 -1.27 -1.14
C ASP A 157 -19.23 -0.96 -1.12
N LYS A 158 -18.37 -1.96 -0.83
CA LYS A 158 -16.92 -1.78 -0.86
C LYS A 158 -16.39 -1.26 -2.19
N TYR A 159 -16.97 -1.67 -3.33
CA TYR A 159 -16.59 -1.17 -4.64
C TYR A 159 -17.10 0.24 -4.89
N ARG A 160 -18.37 0.51 -4.52
CA ARG A 160 -18.97 1.86 -4.64
C ARG A 160 -18.23 2.89 -3.79
N ASP A 161 -17.90 2.52 -2.56
CA ASP A 161 -17.15 3.39 -1.65
C ASP A 161 -15.72 3.60 -2.13
N THR A 162 -15.07 2.56 -2.69
CA THR A 162 -13.75 2.71 -3.32
C THR A 162 -13.81 3.68 -4.50
N HIS A 163 -14.83 3.61 -5.37
CA HIS A 163 -15.02 4.59 -6.44
C HIS A 163 -15.11 6.02 -5.89
N ARG A 164 -15.96 6.25 -4.89
CA ARG A 164 -16.13 7.55 -4.24
C ARG A 164 -14.84 8.09 -3.63
N LEU A 165 -14.08 7.23 -2.94
CA LEU A 165 -12.79 7.59 -2.35
C LEU A 165 -11.76 7.95 -3.42
N MET A 166 -11.68 7.19 -4.51
CA MET A 166 -10.77 7.45 -5.62
C MET A 166 -11.15 8.72 -6.36
N ASP A 167 -12.45 8.90 -6.68
CA ASP A 167 -12.94 10.11 -7.35
C ASP A 167 -12.68 11.37 -6.49
N TYR A 168 -12.92 11.26 -5.17
CA TYR A 168 -12.58 12.33 -4.24
C TYR A 168 -11.08 12.64 -4.26
N GLY A 169 -10.24 11.61 -4.12
CA GLY A 169 -8.79 11.79 -4.06
C GLY A 169 -8.23 12.43 -5.35
N PHE A 170 -8.63 11.92 -6.52
CA PHE A 170 -8.14 12.46 -7.80
C PHE A 170 -8.70 13.84 -8.15
N SER A 171 -9.87 14.21 -7.62
CA SER A 171 -10.43 15.54 -7.84
C SER A 171 -9.93 16.61 -6.85
N HIS A 172 -9.50 16.18 -5.65
CA HIS A 172 -9.13 17.11 -4.57
C HIS A 172 -7.62 17.18 -4.30
N TYR A 173 -6.81 16.32 -4.93
CA TYR A 173 -5.36 16.34 -4.74
C TYR A 173 -4.63 16.30 -6.07
N SER A 174 -3.54 17.03 -6.15
CA SER A 174 -2.62 17.04 -7.28
C SER A 174 -1.20 16.83 -6.81
N ARG A 175 -0.35 16.27 -7.69
CA ARG A 175 1.07 16.12 -7.40
C ARG A 175 1.83 17.36 -7.84
N VAL A 176 2.58 17.95 -6.95
CA VAL A 176 3.52 19.02 -7.25
C VAL A 176 4.95 18.52 -7.11
N LYS A 177 5.82 19.02 -8.00
CA LYS A 177 7.26 18.77 -7.96
C LYS A 177 7.93 19.96 -7.31
N VAL A 178 8.74 19.69 -6.28
CA VAL A 178 9.50 20.72 -5.58
C VAL A 178 10.98 20.55 -5.97
N THR A 179 11.60 21.60 -6.46
CA THR A 179 13.03 21.58 -6.76
C THR A 179 13.82 21.70 -5.46
N GLY A 180 15.02 21.08 -5.42
CA GLY A 180 15.92 21.22 -4.26
C GLY A 180 16.30 22.68 -4.00
N GLU A 181 16.43 23.50 -5.06
CA GLU A 181 16.70 24.92 -4.96
C GLU A 181 15.63 25.68 -4.18
N ARG A 182 14.35 25.33 -4.38
CA ARG A 182 13.25 25.94 -3.63
C ARG A 182 13.27 25.55 -2.15
N VAL A 183 13.51 24.26 -1.84
CA VAL A 183 13.65 23.82 -0.44
C VAL A 183 14.75 24.59 0.25
N VAL A 184 15.90 24.72 -0.42
CA VAL A 184 17.08 25.45 0.08
C VAL A 184 16.78 26.93 0.26
N GLY A 185 16.15 27.57 -0.73
CA GLY A 185 15.84 29.00 -0.69
C GLY A 185 14.83 29.40 0.39
N SER A 186 14.03 28.46 0.90
CA SER A 186 13.07 28.69 1.98
C SER A 186 13.61 28.45 3.39
N LEU A 187 14.86 27.95 3.51
CA LEU A 187 15.47 27.58 4.78
C LEU A 187 16.61 28.50 5.14
N GLU A 188 16.61 29.03 6.37
CA GLU A 188 17.76 29.76 6.92
C GLU A 188 18.87 28.78 7.31
N LEU A 189 19.76 28.46 6.39
CA LEU A 189 20.77 27.41 6.55
C LEU A 189 22.14 27.92 7.05
N GLY A 190 22.27 29.22 7.31
CA GLY A 190 23.53 29.79 7.76
C GLY A 190 24.70 29.49 6.82
N ALA A 191 25.75 28.87 7.31
CA ALA A 191 26.97 28.54 6.54
C ALA A 191 26.85 27.21 5.74
N PHE A 192 25.70 26.53 5.76
CA PHE A 192 25.51 25.26 5.05
C PHE A 192 25.03 25.49 3.62
N THR A 193 25.69 24.83 2.66
CA THR A 193 25.20 24.74 1.28
C THR A 193 24.67 23.34 1.05
N PRO A 194 23.37 23.13 1.01
CA PRO A 194 22.82 21.79 0.77
C PRO A 194 23.00 21.37 -0.68
N ALA A 195 23.23 20.08 -0.89
CA ALA A 195 23.25 19.49 -2.22
C ALA A 195 21.80 19.36 -2.72
N ALA A 196 21.41 20.22 -3.64
CA ALA A 196 20.04 20.37 -4.17
C ALA A 196 19.61 19.25 -5.14
N ASN A 197 20.11 18.02 -5.02
CA ASN A 197 19.95 16.98 -6.03
C ASN A 197 18.70 16.09 -5.87
N GLN A 198 17.85 16.32 -4.90
CA GLN A 198 16.65 15.51 -4.74
C GLN A 198 15.43 16.17 -5.40
N LYS A 199 14.82 15.42 -6.33
CA LYS A 199 13.47 15.74 -6.85
C LYS A 199 12.46 15.28 -5.81
N LEU A 200 11.91 16.21 -5.06
CA LEU A 200 10.84 15.96 -4.11
C LEU A 200 9.49 16.14 -4.81
N SER A 201 8.51 15.35 -4.44
CA SER A 201 7.15 15.52 -4.94
C SER A 201 6.15 15.26 -3.82
N TYR A 202 5.15 16.13 -3.72
CA TYR A 202 4.11 16.08 -2.70
C TYR A 202 2.73 16.03 -3.36
N LEU A 203 1.78 15.43 -2.66
CA LEU A 203 0.36 15.60 -2.97
C LEU A 203 -0.14 16.78 -2.16
N ILE A 204 -0.74 17.74 -2.83
CA ILE A 204 -1.35 18.92 -2.22
C ILE A 204 -2.82 19.04 -2.61
N PRO A 205 -3.66 19.70 -1.78
CA PRO A 205 -5.03 20.01 -2.14
C PRO A 205 -5.12 20.73 -3.49
N ALA A 206 -6.16 20.43 -4.26
CA ALA A 206 -6.40 21.10 -5.53
C ALA A 206 -6.70 22.60 -5.31
N GLY A 207 -6.00 23.43 -6.04
CA GLY A 207 -6.10 24.90 -5.88
C GLY A 207 -4.99 25.51 -5.03
N GLU A 208 -4.23 24.71 -4.31
CA GLU A 208 -3.01 25.17 -3.65
C GLU A 208 -1.81 25.07 -4.59
N SER A 209 -0.80 25.89 -4.33
CA SER A 209 0.41 25.96 -5.13
C SER A 209 1.62 25.42 -4.38
N VAL A 210 2.71 25.19 -5.11
CA VAL A 210 4.02 24.89 -4.50
C VAL A 210 4.44 26.00 -3.52
N ASP A 211 3.92 27.23 -3.70
CA ASP A 211 4.27 28.37 -2.87
C ASP A 211 3.65 28.33 -1.47
N ASP A 212 2.59 27.54 -1.31
CA ASP A 212 1.93 27.33 -0.03
C ASP A 212 2.64 26.29 0.85
N ILE A 213 3.66 25.60 0.30
CA ILE A 213 4.42 24.58 1.04
C ILE A 213 5.49 25.27 1.88
N SER A 214 5.44 25.10 3.20
CA SER A 214 6.52 25.47 4.12
C SER A 214 7.43 24.26 4.38
N PHE A 215 8.70 24.55 4.62
CA PHE A 215 9.70 23.53 4.94
C PHE A 215 10.33 23.81 6.30
N ALA A 216 10.50 22.77 7.10
CA ALA A 216 11.23 22.83 8.36
C ALA A 216 12.38 21.82 8.32
N LEU A 217 13.50 22.19 8.96
CA LEU A 217 14.65 21.32 9.17
C LEU A 217 14.57 20.75 10.58
N GLU A 218 14.65 19.45 10.69
CA GLU A 218 14.98 18.78 11.93
C GLU A 218 16.39 18.19 11.83
N PRO A 219 17.33 18.62 12.70
CA PRO A 219 18.62 17.94 12.76
C PRO A 219 18.39 16.51 13.23
N LEU A 220 18.89 15.55 12.46
CA LEU A 220 18.92 14.17 12.93
C LEU A 220 19.97 14.11 14.04
N ASP A 221 19.60 13.60 15.24
CA ASP A 221 20.50 13.40 16.37
C ASP A 221 21.80 12.76 15.90
N TRP A 222 22.90 13.46 16.20
CA TRP A 222 24.22 13.03 15.77
C TRP A 222 25.19 13.12 16.93
N GLU A 223 25.64 11.96 17.37
CA GLU A 223 26.77 11.81 18.25
C GLU A 223 28.01 11.46 17.40
N GLY A 224 28.97 12.38 17.28
CA GLY A 224 30.23 12.08 16.61
C GLY A 224 31.02 13.25 16.07
N GLU A 225 32.25 12.98 15.63
CA GLU A 225 33.24 13.96 15.17
C GLU A 225 32.78 14.76 13.94
N LYS A 226 33.31 15.99 13.80
CA LYS A 226 33.05 16.89 12.66
C LYS A 226 33.12 16.15 11.32
N ARG A 227 32.01 16.04 10.62
CA ARG A 227 31.96 15.52 9.24
C ARG A 227 31.67 16.65 8.28
N GLU A 228 32.22 16.54 7.06
CA GLU A 228 31.98 17.49 5.97
C GLU A 228 30.55 17.50 5.46
N ARG A 229 29.73 16.50 5.85
CA ARG A 229 28.32 16.36 5.44
C ARG A 229 27.45 15.91 6.60
N VAL A 230 26.39 16.65 6.87
CA VAL A 230 25.35 16.34 7.85
C VAL A 230 24.08 15.93 7.10
N LYS A 231 23.43 14.86 7.52
CA LYS A 231 22.09 14.52 7.03
C LYS A 231 21.08 15.27 7.87
N VAL A 232 20.13 15.91 7.21
CA VAL A 232 19.00 16.58 7.84
C VAL A 232 17.71 16.02 7.27
N ALA A 233 16.68 15.87 8.10
CA ALA A 233 15.34 15.61 7.64
C ALA A 233 14.66 16.93 7.27
N VAL A 234 13.98 16.94 6.14
CA VAL A 234 13.19 18.10 5.69
C VAL A 234 11.73 17.69 5.75
N TYR A 235 10.96 18.41 6.53
CA TYR A 235 9.52 18.25 6.62
C TYR A 235 8.83 19.31 5.79
N ALA A 236 7.79 18.91 5.05
CA ALA A 236 6.92 19.81 4.31
C ALA A 236 5.56 19.84 4.99
N SER A 237 5.00 21.01 5.22
CA SER A 237 3.64 21.19 5.71
C SER A 237 2.94 22.24 4.84
N ILE A 238 1.63 22.04 4.67
CA ILE A 238 0.73 23.04 4.10
C ILE A 238 -0.09 23.53 5.26
N GLY A 239 -0.12 24.85 5.42
CA GLY A 239 -0.79 25.55 6.54
C GLY A 239 -2.30 25.40 6.51
#